data_525c89b33e1bc4914cf498e772299547
#
_entry.id   525c89b33e1bc4914cf498e772299547
#
_cell.length_a   1.000
_cell.length_b   1.000
_cell.length_c   1.000
_cell.angle_alpha   90.00
_cell.angle_beta   90.00
_cell.angle_gamma   90.00
#
_symmetry.space_group_name_H-M   'P 1'
#
loop_
_entity.id
_entity.type
_entity.pdbx_description
1 polymer ?
#
loop_
_entity_poly.entity_id
_entity_poly.type
_entity_poly.pdbx_seq_one_letter_code
_entity_poly.pdbx_strand_id
1 'polypeptide(L)'
;MQTNSHLKESHKLTDAQMRDFIVNGHLTVKADLPRSFHETIYRKTQEYTAKEGNLGNNILPRVPELQAVFEDPAVRGAFTSILGENYAMHSHRHPHRNNPHSDGQGFHKDSYWGYQKVRHHCPRWAMAFYYPQDSPLEIGPSAVLPGTQYYDTRITKDNDGELALSGEAGTLTIIHFDLWHRAMANQTDKTRYMMKFQFIRMDAPQAPEWNVTDPHWKLEDSDRATPTHQGTWRHVWNWMAGESNGQATQTANGNLTKHITGLGDDDGAVRSRAADDLGMFGESAAEAIPHLIQGLCDVYEPVRLNAAYALGAIGAPAVSQLIETLSVEDPIMRRMAAYALAAVGAPAVPVLSEALQHTEETARIEAAYALAQIGDLAESAIPVLVEGTKDESVEVRRYLAEAFGSIGPAAVPAVPALIDMLDNDDDKQARFEAALALAQIGPAASDAVPVLANALWDEDRYVRDNSIHALKRIDTSEAESALFDYLLMARWCPITSRESTH
;
A
#
# COMPACT_ATOMS: atom_id res chain seq x y z
N MET A 1 -16.44 5.99 -23.20
CA MET A 1 -17.35 4.85 -23.16
C MET A 1 -16.58 3.68 -22.56
N GLN A 2 -16.67 3.49 -21.25
CA GLN A 2 -16.22 2.26 -20.63
C GLN A 2 -17.30 1.21 -20.94
N THR A 3 -17.01 0.29 -21.84
CA THR A 3 -17.76 -0.96 -21.87
C THR A 3 -17.48 -1.65 -20.52
N ASN A 4 -18.46 -1.64 -19.62
CA ASN A 4 -18.53 -2.54 -18.47
C ASN A 4 -18.56 -3.99 -19.01
N SER A 5 -17.43 -4.49 -19.49
CA SER A 5 -17.23 -5.92 -19.58
C SER A 5 -17.08 -6.38 -18.13
N HIS A 6 -18.18 -6.88 -17.54
CA HIS A 6 -18.16 -7.55 -16.25
C HIS A 6 -16.98 -8.53 -16.26
N LEU A 7 -15.98 -8.29 -15.39
CA LEU A 7 -14.89 -9.23 -15.17
C LEU A 7 -15.54 -10.56 -14.83
N LYS A 8 -15.27 -11.58 -15.64
CA LYS A 8 -15.74 -12.93 -15.31
C LYS A 8 -15.02 -13.35 -14.02
N GLU A 9 -15.71 -14.02 -13.12
CA GLU A 9 -15.11 -14.58 -11.91
C GLU A 9 -13.83 -15.38 -12.21
N SER A 10 -13.78 -16.05 -13.36
CA SER A 10 -12.60 -16.80 -13.81
C SER A 10 -11.29 -16.00 -13.95
N HIS A 11 -11.34 -14.67 -13.89
CA HIS A 11 -10.15 -13.80 -13.98
C HIS A 11 -9.69 -13.27 -12.62
N LYS A 12 -10.52 -13.38 -11.60
CA LYS A 12 -10.15 -13.02 -10.23
C LYS A 12 -9.23 -14.09 -9.62
N LEU A 13 -8.42 -13.69 -8.66
CA LEU A 13 -7.51 -14.60 -7.95
C LEU A 13 -8.28 -15.62 -7.11
N THR A 14 -7.66 -16.76 -6.87
CA THR A 14 -8.14 -17.79 -5.95
C THR A 14 -7.66 -17.52 -4.53
N ASP A 15 -8.23 -18.21 -3.53
CA ASP A 15 -7.75 -18.14 -2.13
C ASP A 15 -6.26 -18.48 -2.01
N ALA A 16 -5.78 -19.47 -2.75
CA ALA A 16 -4.36 -19.84 -2.74
C ALA A 16 -3.45 -18.72 -3.26
N GLN A 17 -3.85 -18.06 -4.36
CA GLN A 17 -3.09 -16.95 -4.91
C GLN A 17 -3.13 -15.72 -3.99
N MET A 18 -4.25 -15.46 -3.33
CA MET A 18 -4.37 -14.38 -2.36
C MET A 18 -3.50 -14.64 -1.13
N ARG A 19 -3.48 -15.89 -0.61
CA ARG A 19 -2.57 -16.29 0.47
C ARG A 19 -1.12 -16.11 0.07
N ASP A 20 -0.75 -16.58 -1.13
CA ASP A 20 0.62 -16.42 -1.66
C ASP A 20 1.02 -14.94 -1.74
N PHE A 21 0.14 -14.06 -2.23
CA PHE A 21 0.39 -12.62 -2.25
C PHE A 21 0.54 -12.03 -0.83
N ILE A 22 -0.30 -12.42 0.11
CA ILE A 22 -0.22 -11.93 1.51
C ILE A 22 1.07 -12.40 2.17
N VAL A 23 1.46 -13.66 1.99
CA VAL A 23 2.67 -14.23 2.59
C VAL A 23 3.93 -13.68 1.93
N ASN A 24 4.00 -13.70 0.60
CA ASN A 24 5.22 -13.42 -0.15
C ASN A 24 5.32 -11.99 -0.71
N GLY A 25 4.21 -11.24 -0.73
CA GLY A 25 4.18 -9.85 -1.18
C GLY A 25 4.27 -9.67 -2.70
N HIS A 26 4.19 -10.73 -3.50
CA HIS A 26 4.21 -10.66 -4.95
C HIS A 26 3.34 -11.73 -5.61
N LEU A 27 2.89 -11.43 -6.83
CA LEU A 27 2.15 -12.36 -7.67
C LEU A 27 2.49 -12.09 -9.14
N THR A 28 2.80 -13.13 -9.90
CA THR A 28 3.07 -13.02 -11.33
C THR A 28 1.84 -13.44 -12.14
N VAL A 29 1.45 -12.57 -13.07
CA VAL A 29 0.38 -12.79 -14.04
C VAL A 29 0.93 -12.55 -15.45
N LYS A 30 0.23 -13.04 -16.46
CA LYS A 30 0.57 -12.82 -17.86
C LYS A 30 -0.66 -12.33 -18.60
N ALA A 31 -0.52 -11.21 -19.31
CA ALA A 31 -1.55 -10.72 -20.20
C ALA A 31 -1.67 -11.66 -21.42
N ASP A 32 -2.90 -11.97 -21.81
CA ASP A 32 -3.19 -12.79 -23.00
C ASP A 32 -3.10 -11.93 -24.28
N LEU A 33 -1.89 -11.44 -24.55
CA LEU A 33 -1.57 -10.61 -25.70
C LEU A 33 -0.47 -11.27 -26.54
N PRO A 34 -0.50 -11.15 -27.87
CA PRO A 34 0.47 -11.81 -28.73
C PRO A 34 1.89 -11.23 -28.53
N ARG A 35 2.90 -12.06 -28.69
CA ARG A 35 4.31 -11.67 -28.53
C ARG A 35 4.67 -10.42 -29.33
N SER A 36 4.18 -10.29 -30.56
CA SER A 36 4.41 -9.12 -31.42
C SER A 36 3.90 -7.81 -30.83
N PHE A 37 2.88 -7.89 -29.96
CA PHE A 37 2.37 -6.71 -29.23
C PHE A 37 3.40 -6.23 -28.19
N HIS A 38 3.97 -7.14 -27.41
CA HIS A 38 4.99 -6.82 -26.43
C HIS A 38 6.28 -6.30 -27.10
N GLU A 39 6.68 -6.90 -28.24
CA GLU A 39 7.81 -6.42 -29.05
C GLU A 39 7.57 -5.01 -29.59
N THR A 40 6.32 -4.65 -29.91
CA THR A 40 5.98 -3.28 -30.32
C THR A 40 6.17 -2.30 -29.17
N ILE A 41 5.74 -2.64 -27.95
CA ILE A 41 5.96 -1.82 -26.75
C ILE A 41 7.47 -1.63 -26.51
N TYR A 42 8.25 -2.72 -26.57
CA TYR A 42 9.71 -2.66 -26.39
C TYR A 42 10.36 -1.70 -27.39
N ARG A 43 10.08 -1.90 -28.68
CA ARG A 43 10.62 -1.08 -29.77
C ARG A 43 10.26 0.41 -29.63
N LYS A 44 8.97 0.71 -29.36
CA LYS A 44 8.53 2.10 -29.14
C LYS A 44 9.20 2.73 -27.93
N THR A 45 9.30 2.00 -26.81
CA THR A 45 10.01 2.49 -25.63
C THR A 45 11.45 2.83 -25.93
N GLN A 46 12.15 1.96 -26.67
CA GLN A 46 13.54 2.18 -27.09
C GLN A 46 13.65 3.42 -27.99
N GLU A 47 12.76 3.53 -28.98
CA GLU A 47 12.73 4.65 -29.91
C GLU A 47 12.52 6.00 -29.20
N TYR A 48 11.49 6.10 -28.34
CA TYR A 48 11.21 7.32 -27.62
C TYR A 48 12.29 7.63 -26.56
N THR A 49 12.85 6.60 -25.92
CA THR A 49 13.99 6.82 -24.99
C THR A 49 15.21 7.35 -25.71
N ALA A 50 15.48 6.91 -26.94
CA ALA A 50 16.58 7.44 -27.74
C ALA A 50 16.37 8.89 -28.18
N LYS A 51 15.11 9.30 -28.42
CA LYS A 51 14.76 10.66 -28.86
C LYS A 51 14.64 11.67 -27.72
N GLU A 52 14.03 11.25 -26.60
CA GLU A 52 13.58 12.14 -25.52
C GLU A 52 14.34 11.91 -24.21
N GLY A 53 15.18 10.88 -24.11
CA GLY A 53 15.85 10.48 -22.88
C GLY A 53 14.93 9.71 -21.95
N ASN A 54 14.94 10.06 -20.66
CA ASN A 54 14.08 9.40 -19.66
C ASN A 54 12.63 9.90 -19.79
N LEU A 55 11.74 9.00 -20.19
CA LEU A 55 10.33 9.33 -20.40
C LEU A 55 9.57 9.61 -19.09
N GLY A 56 10.03 9.03 -17.97
CA GLY A 56 9.37 9.23 -16.68
C GLY A 56 7.88 8.92 -16.75
N ASN A 57 7.06 9.75 -16.11
CA ASN A 57 5.60 9.60 -16.08
C ASN A 57 4.92 9.74 -17.45
N ASN A 58 5.64 10.22 -18.46
CA ASN A 58 5.10 10.39 -19.82
C ASN A 58 5.16 9.10 -20.65
N ILE A 59 5.53 7.97 -20.08
CA ILE A 59 5.62 6.69 -20.83
C ILE A 59 4.28 6.32 -21.46
N LEU A 60 3.15 6.48 -20.76
CA LEU A 60 1.84 6.06 -21.26
C LEU A 60 1.38 6.88 -22.49
N PRO A 61 1.48 8.23 -22.51
CA PRO A 61 1.21 9.00 -23.73
C PRO A 61 2.13 8.66 -24.91
N ARG A 62 3.37 8.19 -24.67
CA ARG A 62 4.32 7.80 -25.73
C ARG A 62 4.09 6.39 -26.25
N VAL A 63 3.67 5.49 -25.37
CA VAL A 63 3.44 4.08 -25.65
C VAL A 63 2.05 3.70 -25.15
N PRO A 64 0.98 4.20 -25.81
CA PRO A 64 -0.39 3.99 -25.35
C PRO A 64 -0.82 2.51 -25.38
N GLU A 65 -0.11 1.65 -26.09
CA GLU A 65 -0.32 0.20 -26.07
C GLU A 65 -0.18 -0.39 -24.65
N LEU A 66 0.56 0.25 -23.75
CA LEU A 66 0.64 -0.16 -22.36
C LEU A 66 -0.72 -0.20 -21.67
N GLN A 67 -1.66 0.65 -22.09
CA GLN A 67 -3.02 0.64 -21.55
C GLN A 67 -3.69 -0.73 -21.73
N ALA A 68 -3.54 -1.36 -22.90
CA ALA A 68 -4.13 -2.67 -23.18
C ALA A 68 -3.56 -3.80 -22.30
N VAL A 69 -2.30 -3.67 -21.83
CA VAL A 69 -1.72 -4.63 -20.87
C VAL A 69 -2.48 -4.58 -19.54
N PHE A 70 -2.79 -3.38 -19.05
CA PHE A 70 -3.50 -3.20 -17.79
C PHE A 70 -5.02 -3.38 -17.91
N GLU A 71 -5.56 -3.34 -19.13
CA GLU A 71 -6.95 -3.67 -19.44
C GLU A 71 -7.18 -5.16 -19.69
N ASP A 72 -6.12 -5.96 -19.84
CA ASP A 72 -6.23 -7.40 -19.99
C ASP A 72 -7.02 -8.01 -18.81
N PRO A 73 -7.97 -8.92 -19.08
CA PRO A 73 -8.85 -9.46 -18.03
C PRO A 73 -8.11 -10.16 -16.89
N ALA A 74 -7.01 -10.88 -17.13
CA ALA A 74 -6.24 -11.55 -16.08
C ALA A 74 -5.50 -10.51 -15.20
N VAL A 75 -4.93 -9.48 -15.82
CA VAL A 75 -4.25 -8.39 -15.10
C VAL A 75 -5.25 -7.57 -14.28
N ARG A 76 -6.39 -7.17 -14.88
CA ARG A 76 -7.46 -6.47 -14.16
C ARG A 76 -8.03 -7.30 -13.03
N GLY A 77 -8.27 -8.60 -13.27
CA GLY A 77 -8.78 -9.50 -12.25
C GLY A 77 -7.86 -9.62 -11.05
N ALA A 78 -6.55 -9.68 -11.27
CA ALA A 78 -5.56 -9.71 -10.20
C ALA A 78 -5.55 -8.40 -9.40
N PHE A 79 -5.53 -7.22 -10.07
CA PHE A 79 -5.61 -5.92 -9.38
C PHE A 79 -6.93 -5.75 -8.64
N THR A 80 -8.05 -6.13 -9.23
CA THR A 80 -9.36 -6.10 -8.55
C THR A 80 -9.33 -6.93 -7.27
N SER A 81 -8.76 -8.15 -7.34
CA SER A 81 -8.66 -9.02 -6.16
C SER A 81 -7.82 -8.43 -5.04
N ILE A 82 -6.74 -7.71 -5.38
CA ILE A 82 -5.79 -7.14 -4.41
C ILE A 82 -6.25 -5.75 -3.93
N LEU A 83 -6.75 -4.88 -4.82
CA LEU A 83 -7.02 -3.46 -4.54
C LEU A 83 -8.50 -3.06 -4.60
N GLY A 84 -9.40 -4.01 -4.86
CA GLY A 84 -10.82 -3.71 -5.03
C GLY A 84 -11.20 -3.28 -6.46
N GLU A 85 -12.51 -3.28 -6.77
CA GLU A 85 -13.00 -3.05 -8.13
C GLU A 85 -12.69 -1.64 -8.66
N ASN A 86 -12.68 -0.64 -7.79
CA ASN A 86 -12.50 0.77 -8.14
C ASN A 86 -11.05 1.26 -7.98
N TYR A 87 -10.06 0.37 -8.03
CA TYR A 87 -8.67 0.79 -7.96
C TYR A 87 -8.31 1.80 -9.06
N ALA A 88 -7.37 2.70 -8.78
CA ALA A 88 -6.89 3.69 -9.72
C ALA A 88 -5.43 3.45 -10.10
N MET A 89 -5.09 3.69 -11.38
CA MET A 89 -3.72 3.78 -11.83
C MET A 89 -3.19 5.17 -11.49
N HIS A 90 -2.17 5.23 -10.63
CA HIS A 90 -1.52 6.47 -10.24
C HIS A 90 -0.59 6.99 -11.35
N SER A 91 -0.41 8.29 -11.44
CA SER A 91 0.45 8.91 -12.47
C SER A 91 1.95 8.62 -12.28
N HIS A 92 2.39 8.11 -11.13
CA HIS A 92 3.76 7.64 -10.95
C HIS A 92 3.99 6.33 -11.71
N ARG A 93 4.49 6.47 -12.92
CA ARG A 93 4.78 5.38 -13.85
C ARG A 93 6.08 5.66 -14.56
N HIS A 94 6.93 4.65 -14.71
CA HIS A 94 8.31 4.89 -15.14
C HIS A 94 8.90 3.68 -15.89
N PRO A 95 9.49 3.87 -17.08
CA PRO A 95 10.28 2.83 -17.73
C PRO A 95 11.66 2.75 -17.08
N HIS A 96 11.88 1.76 -16.25
CA HIS A 96 13.19 1.48 -15.68
C HIS A 96 14.10 0.81 -16.70
N ARG A 97 15.13 1.52 -17.11
CA ARG A 97 16.13 1.02 -18.05
C ARG A 97 17.31 0.41 -17.30
N ASN A 98 17.61 -0.85 -17.62
CA ASN A 98 18.82 -1.52 -17.18
C ASN A 98 19.76 -1.64 -18.40
N ASN A 99 20.84 -0.85 -18.38
CA ASN A 99 21.77 -0.76 -19.52
C ASN A 99 22.60 -2.04 -19.64
N PRO A 100 23.15 -2.33 -20.87
CA PRO A 100 24.15 -3.35 -21.04
C PRO A 100 25.27 -3.23 -20.00
N HIS A 101 25.68 -4.36 -19.44
CA HIS A 101 26.80 -4.48 -18.48
C HIS A 101 26.68 -3.59 -17.24
N SER A 102 25.47 -3.31 -16.78
CA SER A 102 25.26 -2.56 -15.52
C SER A 102 25.36 -3.48 -14.31
N ASP A 103 25.89 -2.95 -13.21
CA ASP A 103 26.07 -3.68 -11.95
C ASP A 103 24.76 -3.94 -11.18
N GLY A 104 23.63 -3.41 -11.67
CA GLY A 104 22.35 -3.49 -10.97
C GLY A 104 22.24 -2.43 -9.85
N GLN A 105 21.39 -2.75 -8.86
CA GLN A 105 21.10 -1.87 -7.72
C GLN A 105 21.18 -2.64 -6.41
N GLY A 106 21.41 -1.94 -5.31
CA GLY A 106 21.18 -2.49 -3.98
C GLY A 106 19.68 -2.65 -3.67
N PHE A 107 19.34 -3.55 -2.76
CA PHE A 107 17.98 -3.68 -2.27
C PHE A 107 17.49 -2.38 -1.62
N HIS A 108 16.27 -2.00 -1.96
CA HIS A 108 15.59 -0.81 -1.44
C HIS A 108 14.08 -1.04 -1.38
N LYS A 109 13.39 -0.17 -0.67
CA LYS A 109 11.95 0.05 -0.76
C LYS A 109 11.69 1.40 -1.40
N ASP A 110 10.62 1.51 -2.16
CA ASP A 110 10.16 2.83 -2.60
C ASP A 110 9.66 3.62 -1.38
N SER A 111 9.85 4.93 -1.40
CA SER A 111 9.36 5.78 -0.32
C SER A 111 8.00 6.38 -0.68
N TYR A 112 7.15 6.53 0.32
CA TYR A 112 5.96 7.37 0.23
C TYR A 112 6.36 8.83 0.47
N TRP A 113 6.93 9.49 -0.55
CA TRP A 113 7.18 10.94 -0.51
C TRP A 113 7.95 11.45 0.73
N GLY A 114 8.92 10.70 1.22
CA GLY A 114 9.71 11.07 2.40
C GLY A 114 9.22 10.47 3.72
N TYR A 115 8.12 9.73 3.72
CA TYR A 115 7.69 8.91 4.87
C TYR A 115 8.62 7.72 5.12
N GLN A 116 8.37 7.05 6.24
CA GLN A 116 9.06 5.79 6.58
C GLN A 116 8.81 4.74 5.51
N LYS A 117 9.72 3.77 5.43
CA LYS A 117 9.70 2.77 4.36
C LYS A 117 8.50 1.84 4.41
N VAL A 118 8.08 1.42 5.62
CA VAL A 118 6.86 0.64 5.81
C VAL A 118 5.77 1.57 6.31
N ARG A 119 4.68 1.65 5.58
CA ARG A 119 3.54 2.49 5.91
C ARG A 119 2.25 1.69 6.07
N HIS A 120 2.04 0.73 5.19
CA HIS A 120 0.82 -0.06 5.18
C HIS A 120 1.13 -1.55 5.15
N HIS A 121 0.68 -2.29 6.13
CA HIS A 121 0.71 -3.75 6.08
C HIS A 121 -0.43 -4.30 5.22
N CYS A 122 -1.61 -3.66 5.26
CA CYS A 122 -2.70 -3.95 4.35
C CYS A 122 -2.42 -3.34 2.96
N PRO A 123 -2.70 -4.05 1.86
CA PRO A 123 -2.35 -3.60 0.52
C PRO A 123 -3.26 -2.46 0.03
N ARG A 124 -2.95 -1.24 0.44
CA ARG A 124 -3.59 -0.01 -0.07
C ARG A 124 -2.94 0.46 -1.36
N TRP A 125 -1.67 0.10 -1.57
CA TRP A 125 -0.90 0.39 -2.76
C TRP A 125 -0.25 -0.89 -3.28
N ALA A 126 -0.15 -1.01 -4.61
CA ALA A 126 0.58 -2.07 -5.28
C ALA A 126 1.37 -1.51 -6.45
N MET A 127 2.45 -2.20 -6.84
CA MET A 127 3.22 -1.86 -8.03
C MET A 127 3.15 -3.00 -9.03
N ALA A 128 3.10 -2.65 -10.33
CA ALA A 128 3.30 -3.57 -11.41
C ALA A 128 4.69 -3.43 -11.99
N PHE A 129 5.37 -4.56 -12.18
CA PHE A 129 6.62 -4.67 -12.94
C PHE A 129 6.33 -5.47 -14.21
N TYR A 130 6.16 -4.76 -15.32
CA TYR A 130 5.86 -5.36 -16.62
C TYR A 130 7.09 -5.37 -17.50
N TYR A 131 7.35 -6.52 -18.15
CA TYR A 131 8.48 -6.72 -19.08
C TYR A 131 7.98 -6.89 -20.51
N PRO A 132 8.25 -5.92 -21.43
CA PRO A 132 7.87 -6.06 -22.83
C PRO A 132 8.81 -6.98 -23.63
N GLN A 133 9.85 -7.52 -23.03
CA GLN A 133 10.81 -8.46 -23.61
C GLN A 133 11.03 -9.65 -22.69
N ASP A 134 11.59 -10.74 -23.24
CA ASP A 134 12.09 -11.82 -22.39
C ASP A 134 13.10 -11.28 -21.40
N SER A 135 12.98 -11.71 -20.17
CA SER A 135 13.82 -11.30 -19.07
C SER A 135 14.44 -12.50 -18.35
N PRO A 136 15.36 -13.22 -19.04
CA PRO A 136 16.15 -14.26 -18.39
C PRO A 136 17.10 -13.62 -17.38
N LEU A 137 17.74 -14.44 -16.53
CA LEU A 137 18.55 -13.97 -15.41
C LEU A 137 19.69 -13.04 -15.85
N GLU A 138 20.29 -13.33 -17.00
CA GLU A 138 21.49 -12.64 -17.52
C GLU A 138 21.20 -11.20 -17.95
N ILE A 139 19.94 -10.86 -18.31
CA ILE A 139 19.58 -9.50 -18.69
C ILE A 139 19.30 -8.59 -17.48
N GLY A 140 19.44 -9.13 -16.27
CA GLY A 140 19.24 -8.39 -15.01
C GLY A 140 17.79 -7.99 -14.76
N PRO A 141 16.86 -8.96 -14.56
CA PRO A 141 15.49 -8.65 -14.16
C PRO A 141 15.47 -7.91 -12.81
N SER A 142 14.30 -7.48 -12.37
CA SER A 142 14.14 -7.08 -10.97
C SER A 142 14.15 -8.32 -10.11
N ALA A 143 14.59 -8.17 -8.87
CA ALA A 143 14.51 -9.20 -7.86
C ALA A 143 13.80 -8.67 -6.63
N VAL A 144 13.11 -9.54 -5.92
CA VAL A 144 12.40 -9.24 -4.68
C VAL A 144 12.90 -10.14 -3.55
N LEU A 145 12.68 -9.73 -2.32
CA LEU A 145 12.82 -10.57 -1.13
C LEU A 145 11.42 -10.94 -0.63
N PRO A 146 10.89 -12.12 -0.97
CA PRO A 146 9.54 -12.51 -0.58
C PRO A 146 9.30 -12.44 0.93
N GLY A 147 8.11 -12.01 1.34
CA GLY A 147 7.70 -11.92 2.74
C GLY A 147 8.24 -10.72 3.51
N THR A 148 9.00 -9.82 2.85
CA THR A 148 9.66 -8.68 3.51
C THR A 148 8.88 -7.37 3.46
N GLN A 149 7.67 -7.37 2.94
CA GLN A 149 6.80 -6.17 2.88
C GLN A 149 6.46 -5.62 4.26
N TYR A 150 6.49 -6.44 5.28
CA TYR A 150 6.15 -6.10 6.66
C TYR A 150 7.31 -5.55 7.49
N TYR A 151 8.55 -5.54 6.95
CA TYR A 151 9.75 -5.16 7.69
C TYR A 151 10.33 -3.84 7.23
N ASP A 152 10.68 -2.97 8.17
CA ASP A 152 11.41 -1.75 7.89
C ASP A 152 12.89 -2.01 7.58
N THR A 153 13.46 -3.06 8.18
CA THR A 153 14.85 -3.46 7.97
C THR A 153 14.96 -4.72 7.12
N ARG A 154 16.09 -4.88 6.45
CA ARG A 154 16.38 -6.11 5.73
C ARG A 154 16.92 -7.14 6.73
N ILE A 155 16.14 -8.15 7.06
CA ILE A 155 16.47 -9.18 8.06
C ILE A 155 17.42 -10.27 7.52
N THR A 156 17.54 -10.42 6.20
CA THR A 156 18.46 -11.39 5.56
C THR A 156 19.81 -10.75 5.29
N LYS A 157 20.87 -11.53 5.48
CA LYS A 157 22.21 -11.13 5.08
C LYS A 157 22.41 -11.45 3.59
N ASP A 158 23.20 -10.62 2.91
CA ASP A 158 23.50 -10.77 1.50
C ASP A 158 22.23 -10.83 0.63
N ASN A 159 22.14 -11.78 -0.29
CA ASN A 159 21.01 -11.97 -1.19
C ASN A 159 20.22 -13.27 -0.88
N ASP A 160 20.32 -13.76 0.34
CA ASP A 160 19.63 -14.98 0.74
C ASP A 160 18.11 -14.81 0.60
N GLY A 161 17.48 -15.76 -0.10
CA GLY A 161 16.04 -15.73 -0.36
C GLY A 161 15.62 -14.83 -1.52
N GLU A 162 16.58 -14.24 -2.26
CA GLU A 162 16.29 -13.43 -3.44
C GLU A 162 15.56 -14.23 -4.52
N LEU A 163 14.45 -13.68 -5.01
CA LEU A 163 13.71 -14.21 -6.14
C LEU A 163 13.83 -13.27 -7.35
N ALA A 164 14.46 -13.76 -8.43
CA ALA A 164 14.50 -13.03 -9.69
C ALA A 164 13.15 -13.11 -10.41
N LEU A 165 12.60 -11.96 -10.81
CA LEU A 165 11.36 -11.86 -11.57
C LEU A 165 11.62 -12.10 -13.06
N SER A 166 12.11 -13.29 -13.39
CA SER A 166 12.40 -13.71 -14.75
C SER A 166 11.14 -14.19 -15.46
N GLY A 167 11.08 -14.03 -16.77
CA GLY A 167 9.94 -14.51 -17.56
C GLY A 167 10.05 -14.15 -19.04
N GLU A 168 9.06 -14.63 -19.81
CA GLU A 168 8.89 -14.25 -21.20
C GLU A 168 8.33 -12.84 -21.36
N ALA A 169 8.41 -12.28 -22.57
CA ALA A 169 7.75 -11.03 -22.93
C ALA A 169 6.24 -11.11 -22.56
N GLY A 170 5.76 -10.05 -21.91
CA GLY A 170 4.38 -10.00 -21.40
C GLY A 170 4.24 -10.41 -19.93
N THR A 171 5.30 -10.89 -19.28
CA THR A 171 5.28 -11.15 -17.83
C THR A 171 5.07 -9.85 -17.06
N LEU A 172 4.10 -9.89 -16.14
CA LEU A 172 3.78 -8.80 -15.21
C LEU A 172 3.76 -9.36 -13.79
N THR A 173 4.56 -8.78 -12.90
CA THR A 173 4.53 -9.11 -11.49
C THR A 173 3.92 -7.96 -10.72
N ILE A 174 2.84 -8.23 -9.98
CA ILE A 174 2.25 -7.30 -9.02
C ILE A 174 2.98 -7.52 -7.71
N ILE A 175 3.50 -6.45 -7.12
CA ILE A 175 4.18 -6.51 -5.82
C ILE A 175 3.50 -5.58 -4.81
N HIS A 176 3.52 -5.98 -3.55
CA HIS A 176 3.17 -5.08 -2.44
C HIS A 176 4.11 -3.87 -2.47
N PHE A 177 3.60 -2.67 -2.21
CA PHE A 177 4.40 -1.44 -2.32
C PHE A 177 5.66 -1.46 -1.45
N ASP A 178 5.55 -2.01 -0.25
CA ASP A 178 6.63 -2.08 0.74
C ASP A 178 7.55 -3.31 0.59
N LEU A 179 7.48 -4.05 -0.51
CA LEU A 179 8.35 -5.21 -0.72
C LEU A 179 9.78 -4.77 -1.06
N TRP A 180 10.80 -5.34 -0.36
CA TRP A 180 12.20 -5.10 -0.68
C TRP A 180 12.53 -5.63 -2.09
N HIS A 181 13.08 -4.77 -2.94
CA HIS A 181 13.38 -5.09 -4.33
C HIS A 181 14.63 -4.40 -4.84
N ARG A 182 15.15 -4.87 -5.98
CA ARG A 182 16.28 -4.27 -6.67
C ARG A 182 16.27 -4.59 -8.18
N ALA A 183 17.08 -3.91 -8.99
CA ALA A 183 17.47 -4.40 -10.31
C ALA A 183 18.72 -5.27 -10.17
N MET A 184 18.73 -6.45 -10.81
CA MET A 184 19.92 -7.31 -10.91
C MET A 184 20.88 -6.78 -11.96
N ALA A 185 22.14 -7.25 -11.93
CA ALA A 185 23.15 -6.89 -12.94
C ALA A 185 22.74 -7.40 -14.33
N ASN A 186 22.93 -6.57 -15.36
CA ASN A 186 22.72 -6.95 -16.75
C ASN A 186 24.07 -7.36 -17.36
N GLN A 187 24.22 -8.65 -17.67
CA GLN A 187 25.45 -9.22 -18.22
C GLN A 187 25.46 -9.28 -19.75
N THR A 188 24.41 -8.75 -20.41
CA THR A 188 24.21 -8.84 -21.83
C THR A 188 24.47 -7.51 -22.56
N ASP A 189 24.57 -7.57 -23.90
CA ASP A 189 24.67 -6.38 -24.78
C ASP A 189 23.30 -5.73 -25.04
N LYS A 190 22.21 -6.21 -24.44
CA LYS A 190 20.85 -5.70 -24.65
C LYS A 190 20.40 -4.82 -23.51
N THR A 191 19.67 -3.77 -23.83
CA THR A 191 18.97 -2.96 -22.82
C THR A 191 17.71 -3.70 -22.35
N ARG A 192 17.52 -3.82 -21.05
CA ARG A 192 16.26 -4.31 -20.44
C ARG A 192 15.40 -3.13 -20.03
N TYR A 193 14.14 -3.15 -20.41
CA TYR A 193 13.12 -2.25 -19.87
C TYR A 193 12.20 -3.00 -18.92
N MET A 194 11.89 -2.38 -17.79
CA MET A 194 10.82 -2.80 -16.88
C MET A 194 9.91 -1.58 -16.68
N MET A 195 8.65 -1.73 -17.02
CA MET A 195 7.64 -0.69 -16.85
C MET A 195 7.08 -0.79 -15.43
N LYS A 196 7.42 0.19 -14.58
CA LYS A 196 6.87 0.30 -13.22
C LYS A 196 5.63 1.19 -13.25
N PHE A 197 4.52 0.66 -12.75
CA PHE A 197 3.27 1.39 -12.56
C PHE A 197 2.81 1.21 -11.12
N GLN A 198 2.22 2.25 -10.56
CA GLN A 198 1.63 2.22 -9.23
C GLN A 198 0.12 2.25 -9.31
N PHE A 199 -0.52 1.54 -8.40
CA PHE A 199 -1.96 1.44 -8.29
C PHE A 199 -2.37 1.63 -6.84
N ILE A 200 -3.52 2.27 -6.66
CA ILE A 200 -4.06 2.61 -5.35
C ILE A 200 -5.48 2.08 -5.19
N ARG A 201 -5.78 1.57 -4.00
CA ARG A 201 -7.14 1.23 -3.57
C ARG A 201 -7.92 2.51 -3.29
N MET A 202 -9.12 2.60 -3.83
CA MET A 202 -9.96 3.80 -3.69
C MET A 202 -11.09 3.62 -2.68
N ASP A 203 -11.47 2.39 -2.36
CA ASP A 203 -12.56 2.08 -1.42
C ASP A 203 -12.07 1.13 -0.34
N ALA A 204 -12.57 1.29 0.89
CA ALA A 204 -12.35 0.31 1.95
C ALA A 204 -12.97 -1.04 1.56
N PRO A 205 -12.34 -2.18 1.86
CA PRO A 205 -12.91 -3.49 1.57
C PRO A 205 -14.22 -3.69 2.36
N GLN A 206 -15.28 -4.12 1.67
CA GLN A 206 -16.57 -4.44 2.29
C GLN A 206 -16.90 -5.93 2.20
N ALA A 207 -16.21 -6.63 1.31
CA ALA A 207 -16.33 -8.07 1.06
C ALA A 207 -15.09 -8.54 0.29
N PRO A 208 -14.84 -9.86 0.23
CA PRO A 208 -13.76 -10.39 -0.60
C PRO A 208 -13.94 -10.03 -2.09
N GLU A 209 -12.92 -9.44 -2.69
CA GLU A 209 -12.92 -9.06 -4.10
C GLU A 209 -12.27 -10.12 -5.01
N TRP A 210 -11.94 -11.29 -4.46
CA TRP A 210 -11.39 -12.45 -5.17
C TRP A 210 -12.38 -13.62 -5.19
N ASN A 211 -12.03 -14.73 -5.85
CA ASN A 211 -12.82 -15.96 -5.87
C ASN A 211 -12.68 -16.72 -4.54
N VAL A 212 -13.38 -16.24 -3.53
CA VAL A 212 -13.34 -16.82 -2.19
C VAL A 212 -14.12 -18.15 -2.17
N THR A 213 -13.47 -19.19 -1.66
CA THR A 213 -14.07 -20.52 -1.40
C THR A 213 -14.07 -20.82 0.11
N ASP A 214 -13.13 -20.30 0.85
CA ASP A 214 -13.07 -20.35 2.31
C ASP A 214 -12.72 -18.92 2.84
N PRO A 215 -13.65 -18.25 3.52
CA PRO A 215 -13.42 -16.91 4.04
C PRO A 215 -12.41 -16.88 5.19
N HIS A 216 -12.10 -18.03 5.82
CA HIS A 216 -11.22 -18.08 6.97
C HIS A 216 -9.76 -18.21 6.56
N TRP A 217 -8.90 -17.45 7.22
CA TRP A 217 -7.46 -17.61 7.08
C TRP A 217 -7.04 -19.02 7.51
N LYS A 218 -6.37 -19.72 6.62
CA LYS A 218 -5.72 -21.01 6.89
C LYS A 218 -4.32 -20.99 6.32
N LEU A 219 -3.33 -21.32 7.15
CA LEU A 219 -1.97 -21.57 6.70
C LEU A 219 -1.90 -22.99 6.13
N GLU A 220 -1.51 -23.14 4.88
CA GLU A 220 -1.19 -24.43 4.29
C GLU A 220 0.27 -24.81 4.58
N ASP A 221 0.58 -26.12 4.57
CA ASP A 221 1.96 -26.57 4.86
C ASP A 221 3.01 -26.05 3.86
N SER A 222 2.59 -25.70 2.65
CA SER A 222 3.41 -25.07 1.60
C SER A 222 3.77 -23.62 1.91
N ASP A 223 2.99 -22.92 2.75
CA ASP A 223 3.09 -21.49 3.01
C ASP A 223 3.98 -21.17 4.22
N ARG A 224 4.72 -22.16 4.73
CA ARG A 224 5.59 -22.00 5.90
C ARG A 224 6.85 -21.20 5.57
N ALA A 225 6.69 -19.91 5.32
CA ALA A 225 7.80 -18.99 5.38
C ALA A 225 8.42 -18.98 6.80
N THR A 226 9.72 -18.88 6.90
CA THR A 226 10.38 -18.72 8.20
C THR A 226 11.05 -17.34 8.23
N PRO A 227 10.69 -16.45 9.15
CA PRO A 227 9.73 -16.61 10.25
C PRO A 227 8.26 -16.57 9.82
N THR A 228 7.35 -17.16 10.62
CA THR A 228 5.91 -17.11 10.42
C THR A 228 5.31 -15.86 11.04
N HIS A 229 4.25 -15.33 10.43
CA HIS A 229 3.51 -14.12 10.85
C HIS A 229 2.01 -14.36 10.74
N GLN A 230 1.52 -15.47 11.31
CA GLN A 230 0.12 -15.86 11.16
C GLN A 230 -0.85 -14.80 11.69
N GLY A 231 -0.48 -14.11 12.78
CA GLY A 231 -1.24 -12.99 13.32
C GLY A 231 -1.38 -11.85 12.30
N THR A 232 -0.27 -11.45 11.66
CA THR A 232 -0.24 -10.39 10.64
C THR A 232 -1.00 -10.81 9.37
N TRP A 233 -0.72 -12.01 8.85
CA TRP A 233 -1.34 -12.51 7.61
C TRP A 233 -2.85 -12.67 7.76
N ARG A 234 -3.31 -13.19 8.91
CA ARG A 234 -4.74 -13.27 9.23
C ARG A 234 -5.38 -11.88 9.33
N HIS A 235 -4.70 -10.91 9.95
CA HIS A 235 -5.19 -9.54 10.02
C HIS A 235 -5.39 -8.95 8.61
N VAL A 236 -4.39 -9.11 7.73
CA VAL A 236 -4.45 -8.62 6.34
C VAL A 236 -5.57 -9.33 5.56
N TRP A 237 -5.68 -10.67 5.70
CA TRP A 237 -6.74 -11.46 5.06
C TRP A 237 -8.13 -10.97 5.48
N ASN A 238 -8.36 -10.84 6.78
CA ASN A 238 -9.65 -10.41 7.32
C ASN A 238 -9.97 -8.98 6.85
N TRP A 239 -8.98 -8.09 6.88
CA TRP A 239 -9.15 -6.74 6.36
C TRP A 239 -9.55 -6.75 4.88
N MET A 240 -8.87 -7.53 4.04
CA MET A 240 -9.21 -7.64 2.61
C MET A 240 -10.58 -8.30 2.38
N ALA A 241 -11.02 -9.14 3.30
CA ALA A 241 -12.35 -9.74 3.27
C ALA A 241 -13.48 -8.81 3.75
N GLY A 242 -13.15 -7.58 4.18
CA GLY A 242 -14.13 -6.64 4.76
C GLY A 242 -14.53 -6.99 6.19
N GLU A 243 -13.77 -7.86 6.85
CA GLU A 243 -13.98 -8.24 8.25
C GLU A 243 -13.21 -7.28 9.17
N SER A 244 -13.83 -6.17 9.53
CA SER A 244 -13.19 -5.07 10.28
C SER A 244 -12.85 -5.42 11.74
N ASN A 245 -13.41 -6.47 12.29
CA ASN A 245 -13.20 -6.91 13.68
C ASN A 245 -12.60 -8.32 13.69
N GLY A 246 -11.31 -8.40 13.40
CA GLY A 246 -10.55 -9.65 13.42
C GLY A 246 -10.43 -10.30 14.80
N GLN A 247 -11.53 -10.49 15.52
CA GLN A 247 -11.53 -11.32 16.71
C GLN A 247 -11.17 -12.75 16.30
N ALA A 248 -10.13 -13.29 16.91
CA ALA A 248 -9.76 -14.67 16.76
C ALA A 248 -10.92 -15.57 17.18
N THR A 249 -11.66 -16.11 16.20
CA THR A 249 -12.73 -17.10 16.47
C THR A 249 -12.17 -18.48 16.79
N GLN A 250 -10.85 -18.67 16.70
CA GLN A 250 -10.19 -19.93 17.08
C GLN A 250 -9.38 -19.72 18.35
N THR A 251 -9.88 -20.25 19.46
CA THR A 251 -9.08 -20.48 20.65
C THR A 251 -8.07 -21.59 20.33
N ALA A 252 -6.79 -21.22 20.25
CA ALA A 252 -5.73 -22.21 20.16
C ALA A 252 -5.77 -23.10 21.41
N ASN A 253 -5.78 -24.42 21.20
CA ASN A 253 -5.57 -25.37 22.29
C ASN A 253 -4.06 -25.51 22.52
N GLY A 254 -3.54 -24.95 23.61
CA GLY A 254 -2.11 -24.99 23.88
C GLY A 254 -1.74 -24.55 25.30
N ASN A 255 -0.47 -24.70 25.65
CA ASN A 255 0.06 -24.26 26.94
C ASN A 255 0.53 -22.79 26.83
N LEU A 256 -0.35 -21.86 27.22
CA LEU A 256 -0.08 -20.43 27.20
C LEU A 256 1.24 -20.07 27.95
N THR A 257 1.46 -20.65 29.13
CA THR A 257 2.66 -20.41 29.93
C THR A 257 3.96 -20.78 29.17
N LYS A 258 3.92 -21.83 28.32
CA LYS A 258 5.08 -22.21 27.49
C LYS A 258 5.42 -21.08 26.50
N HIS A 259 4.43 -20.48 25.85
CA HIS A 259 4.65 -19.42 24.88
C HIS A 259 5.09 -18.12 25.56
N ILE A 260 4.53 -17.79 26.73
CA ILE A 260 5.01 -16.65 27.53
C ILE A 260 6.48 -16.85 27.92
N THR A 261 6.87 -18.04 28.38
CA THR A 261 8.27 -18.35 28.68
C THR A 261 9.16 -18.23 27.45
N GLY A 262 8.67 -18.66 26.28
CA GLY A 262 9.37 -18.58 24.99
C GLY A 262 9.70 -17.16 24.53
N LEU A 263 8.97 -16.13 25.01
CA LEU A 263 9.30 -14.73 24.74
C LEU A 263 10.62 -14.27 25.38
N GLY A 264 11.12 -15.00 26.38
CA GLY A 264 12.40 -14.75 27.05
C GLY A 264 13.57 -15.61 26.54
N ASP A 265 13.39 -16.38 25.47
CA ASP A 265 14.45 -17.24 24.92
C ASP A 265 15.61 -16.44 24.31
N ASP A 266 16.83 -16.96 24.36
CA ASP A 266 18.00 -16.31 23.74
C ASP A 266 17.89 -16.28 22.20
N ASP A 267 17.24 -17.27 21.59
CA ASP A 267 17.03 -17.36 20.14
C ASP A 267 15.85 -16.49 19.68
N GLY A 268 16.13 -15.50 18.85
CA GLY A 268 15.11 -14.62 18.26
C GLY A 268 14.05 -15.36 17.44
N ALA A 269 14.38 -16.48 16.82
CA ALA A 269 13.40 -17.28 16.08
C ALA A 269 12.41 -17.99 17.04
N VAL A 270 12.87 -18.42 18.22
CA VAL A 270 12.00 -18.96 19.26
C VAL A 270 11.09 -17.88 19.82
N ARG A 271 11.63 -16.68 20.14
CA ARG A 271 10.82 -15.54 20.61
C ARG A 271 9.77 -15.12 19.57
N SER A 272 10.15 -15.04 18.28
CA SER A 272 9.24 -14.69 17.19
C SER A 272 8.09 -15.67 17.08
N ARG A 273 8.37 -16.98 17.14
CA ARG A 273 7.35 -18.02 17.11
C ARG A 273 6.44 -17.96 18.33
N ALA A 274 7.01 -17.73 19.52
CA ALA A 274 6.23 -17.60 20.75
C ALA A 274 5.25 -16.42 20.68
N ALA A 275 5.69 -15.28 20.13
CA ALA A 275 4.83 -14.11 19.93
C ALA A 275 3.70 -14.39 18.91
N ASP A 276 4.02 -15.04 17.77
CA ASP A 276 3.05 -15.43 16.75
C ASP A 276 1.99 -16.40 17.31
N ASP A 277 2.45 -17.44 18.02
CA ASP A 277 1.57 -18.42 18.67
C ASP A 277 0.63 -17.73 19.69
N LEU A 278 1.13 -16.79 20.50
CA LEU A 278 0.31 -16.02 21.46
C LEU A 278 -0.82 -15.23 20.75
N GLY A 279 -0.58 -14.70 19.59
CA GLY A 279 -1.61 -14.04 18.78
C GLY A 279 -2.75 -14.97 18.36
N MET A 280 -2.53 -16.29 18.32
CA MET A 280 -3.56 -17.26 18.00
C MET A 280 -4.51 -17.57 19.17
N PHE A 281 -4.14 -17.20 20.41
CA PHE A 281 -5.00 -17.32 21.58
C PHE A 281 -5.98 -16.15 21.73
N GLY A 282 -5.74 -15.03 21.01
CA GLY A 282 -6.59 -13.85 21.11
C GLY A 282 -6.68 -13.35 22.56
N GLU A 283 -7.87 -12.92 22.99
CA GLU A 283 -8.13 -12.36 24.32
C GLU A 283 -7.69 -13.29 25.47
N SER A 284 -7.70 -14.61 25.25
CA SER A 284 -7.24 -15.59 26.25
C SER A 284 -5.75 -15.45 26.61
N ALA A 285 -4.97 -14.74 25.80
CA ALA A 285 -3.56 -14.45 26.06
C ALA A 285 -3.35 -13.14 26.84
N ALA A 286 -4.37 -12.55 27.46
CA ALA A 286 -4.26 -11.26 28.15
C ALA A 286 -3.14 -11.22 29.23
N GLU A 287 -2.83 -12.35 29.89
CA GLU A 287 -1.71 -12.43 30.84
C GLU A 287 -0.33 -12.24 30.20
N ALA A 288 -0.23 -12.41 28.85
CA ALA A 288 1.02 -12.20 28.10
C ALA A 288 1.28 -10.73 27.76
N ILE A 289 0.31 -9.81 27.93
CA ILE A 289 0.41 -8.41 27.53
C ILE A 289 1.73 -7.75 27.98
N PRO A 290 2.16 -7.82 29.26
CA PRO A 290 3.39 -7.15 29.70
C PRO A 290 4.64 -7.67 28.97
N HIS A 291 4.71 -8.95 28.66
CA HIS A 291 5.81 -9.58 27.93
C HIS A 291 5.80 -9.22 26.43
N LEU A 292 4.61 -9.15 25.83
CA LEU A 292 4.45 -8.74 24.43
C LEU A 292 4.78 -7.25 24.26
N ILE A 293 4.44 -6.37 25.22
CA ILE A 293 4.85 -4.96 25.22
C ILE A 293 6.39 -4.85 25.21
N GLN A 294 7.09 -5.65 26.00
CA GLN A 294 8.56 -5.72 25.94
C GLN A 294 9.07 -6.20 24.57
N GLY A 295 8.35 -7.12 23.94
CA GLY A 295 8.67 -7.63 22.60
C GLY A 295 8.59 -6.55 21.50
N LEU A 296 7.90 -5.43 21.71
CA LEU A 296 7.78 -4.35 20.73
C LEU A 296 9.13 -3.64 20.44
N CYS A 297 10.12 -3.75 21.32
CA CYS A 297 11.47 -3.20 21.13
C CYS A 297 12.55 -4.30 20.96
N ASP A 298 12.17 -5.55 20.67
CA ASP A 298 13.12 -6.63 20.46
C ASP A 298 14.12 -6.31 19.34
N VAL A 299 15.35 -6.76 19.49
CA VAL A 299 16.41 -6.58 18.47
C VAL A 299 16.08 -7.28 17.15
N TYR A 300 15.29 -8.35 17.19
CA TYR A 300 14.88 -9.10 16.02
C TYR A 300 13.49 -8.67 15.54
N GLU A 301 13.44 -8.02 14.40
CA GLU A 301 12.20 -7.40 13.87
C GLU A 301 10.99 -8.33 13.76
N PRO A 302 11.13 -9.61 13.38
CA PRO A 302 10.01 -10.55 13.41
C PRO A 302 9.35 -10.71 14.78
N VAL A 303 10.10 -10.57 15.89
CA VAL A 303 9.51 -10.57 17.24
C VAL A 303 8.65 -9.33 17.44
N ARG A 304 9.16 -8.15 17.06
CA ARG A 304 8.41 -6.88 17.19
C ARG A 304 7.08 -6.92 16.44
N LEU A 305 7.12 -7.39 15.18
CA LEU A 305 5.94 -7.52 14.34
C LEU A 305 4.92 -8.49 14.95
N ASN A 306 5.36 -9.70 15.32
CA ASN A 306 4.47 -10.70 15.89
C ASN A 306 3.90 -10.27 17.25
N ALA A 307 4.69 -9.59 18.09
CA ALA A 307 4.22 -9.02 19.34
C ALA A 307 3.13 -7.95 19.12
N ALA A 308 3.31 -7.06 18.14
CA ALA A 308 2.32 -6.05 17.81
C ALA A 308 0.98 -6.68 17.37
N TYR A 309 1.02 -7.66 16.47
CA TYR A 309 -0.19 -8.33 16.00
C TYR A 309 -0.79 -9.31 17.02
N ALA A 310 0.01 -9.86 17.93
CA ALA A 310 -0.50 -10.61 19.07
C ALA A 310 -1.28 -9.70 20.04
N LEU A 311 -0.75 -8.50 20.34
CA LEU A 311 -1.46 -7.48 21.14
C LEU A 311 -2.73 -7.01 20.44
N GLY A 312 -2.68 -6.82 19.10
CA GLY A 312 -3.86 -6.54 18.27
C GLY A 312 -4.93 -7.63 18.37
N ALA A 313 -4.52 -8.89 18.34
CA ALA A 313 -5.43 -10.05 18.46
C ALA A 313 -6.00 -10.23 19.89
N ILE A 314 -5.25 -9.85 20.93
CA ILE A 314 -5.76 -9.78 22.31
C ILE A 314 -6.86 -8.71 22.42
N GLY A 315 -6.70 -7.60 21.68
CA GLY A 315 -7.74 -6.59 21.55
C GLY A 315 -7.84 -5.62 22.73
N ALA A 316 -9.07 -5.31 23.15
CA ALA A 316 -9.36 -4.30 24.16
C ALA A 316 -8.52 -4.37 25.46
N PRO A 317 -8.21 -5.54 26.03
CA PRO A 317 -7.34 -5.64 27.22
C PRO A 317 -5.95 -5.04 27.06
N ALA A 318 -5.41 -4.96 25.84
CA ALA A 318 -4.07 -4.43 25.57
C ALA A 318 -4.04 -2.89 25.43
N VAL A 319 -5.19 -2.24 25.21
CA VAL A 319 -5.28 -0.82 24.81
C VAL A 319 -4.62 0.10 25.82
N SER A 320 -4.84 -0.08 27.13
CA SER A 320 -4.29 0.84 28.14
C SER A 320 -2.77 0.86 28.18
N GLN A 321 -2.11 -0.29 28.02
CA GLN A 321 -0.64 -0.36 27.99
C GLN A 321 -0.07 0.11 26.65
N LEU A 322 -0.78 -0.13 25.55
CA LEU A 322 -0.38 0.31 24.23
C LEU A 322 -0.41 1.83 24.10
N ILE A 323 -1.44 2.51 24.62
CA ILE A 323 -1.54 3.96 24.55
C ILE A 323 -0.42 4.65 25.34
N GLU A 324 -0.06 4.13 26.50
CA GLU A 324 1.08 4.61 27.29
C GLU A 324 2.41 4.47 26.51
N THR A 325 2.50 3.42 25.67
CA THR A 325 3.69 3.16 24.86
C THR A 325 3.89 4.18 23.74
N LEU A 326 2.85 4.93 23.31
CA LEU A 326 2.99 5.98 22.30
C LEU A 326 3.83 7.17 22.76
N SER A 327 4.06 7.33 24.06
CA SER A 327 4.84 8.44 24.65
C SER A 327 6.25 8.03 25.12
N VAL A 328 6.70 6.77 24.85
CA VAL A 328 8.05 6.36 25.22
C VAL A 328 9.11 6.97 24.27
N GLU A 329 10.37 7.07 24.72
CA GLU A 329 11.44 7.65 23.90
C GLU A 329 11.80 6.81 22.66
N ASP A 330 11.67 5.48 22.74
CA ASP A 330 12.04 4.56 21.64
C ASP A 330 11.06 4.67 20.45
N PRO A 331 11.50 5.18 19.28
CA PRO A 331 10.64 5.36 18.11
C PRO A 331 10.17 4.02 17.50
N ILE A 332 10.94 2.95 17.65
CA ILE A 332 10.56 1.62 17.16
C ILE A 332 9.39 1.11 17.99
N MET A 333 9.52 1.22 19.32
CA MET A 333 8.49 0.76 20.23
C MET A 333 7.17 1.53 20.04
N ARG A 334 7.24 2.86 19.85
CA ARG A 334 6.05 3.68 19.53
C ARG A 334 5.37 3.21 18.26
N ARG A 335 6.14 3.04 17.17
CA ARG A 335 5.59 2.59 15.88
C ARG A 335 4.96 1.20 15.99
N MET A 336 5.57 0.27 16.69
CA MET A 336 5.00 -1.06 16.90
C MET A 336 3.71 -1.00 17.75
N ALA A 337 3.64 -0.11 18.74
CA ALA A 337 2.42 0.12 19.51
C ALA A 337 1.30 0.70 18.63
N ALA A 338 1.63 1.61 17.70
CA ALA A 338 0.66 2.14 16.74
C ALA A 338 0.12 1.04 15.80
N TYR A 339 0.97 0.11 15.33
CA TYR A 339 0.51 -1.07 14.57
C TYR A 339 -0.42 -1.95 15.39
N ALA A 340 -0.07 -2.18 16.66
CA ALA A 340 -0.91 -2.98 17.57
C ALA A 340 -2.28 -2.32 17.80
N LEU A 341 -2.32 -1.01 18.07
CA LEU A 341 -3.56 -0.24 18.25
C LEU A 341 -4.42 -0.23 16.99
N ALA A 342 -3.78 -0.09 15.82
CA ALA A 342 -4.48 -0.20 14.55
C ALA A 342 -5.10 -1.60 14.37
N ALA A 343 -4.37 -2.66 14.74
CA ALA A 343 -4.87 -4.03 14.65
C ALA A 343 -5.96 -4.34 15.71
N VAL A 344 -5.99 -3.64 16.85
CA VAL A 344 -7.11 -3.69 17.82
C VAL A 344 -8.39 -3.13 17.19
N GLY A 345 -8.29 -2.11 16.35
CA GLY A 345 -9.43 -1.51 15.65
C GLY A 345 -10.33 -0.64 16.56
N ALA A 346 -11.64 -0.77 16.40
CA ALA A 346 -12.65 0.08 17.07
C ALA A 346 -12.43 0.32 18.57
N PRO A 347 -12.04 -0.66 19.40
CA PRO A 347 -11.79 -0.43 20.83
C PRO A 347 -10.67 0.58 21.13
N ALA A 348 -9.75 0.83 20.20
CA ALA A 348 -8.65 1.78 20.36
C ALA A 348 -9.06 3.22 19.96
N VAL A 349 -10.14 3.42 19.20
CA VAL A 349 -10.53 4.73 18.65
C VAL A 349 -10.71 5.81 19.72
N PRO A 350 -11.41 5.57 20.85
CA PRO A 350 -11.60 6.62 21.84
C PRO A 350 -10.29 7.15 22.44
N VAL A 351 -9.38 6.25 22.83
CA VAL A 351 -8.11 6.63 23.46
C VAL A 351 -7.12 7.23 22.44
N LEU A 352 -7.16 6.79 21.17
CA LEU A 352 -6.40 7.41 20.10
C LEU A 352 -6.92 8.83 19.78
N SER A 353 -8.23 9.05 19.88
CA SER A 353 -8.84 10.38 19.73
C SER A 353 -8.36 11.34 20.83
N GLU A 354 -8.23 10.87 22.07
CA GLU A 354 -7.64 11.63 23.17
C GLU A 354 -6.14 11.90 22.94
N ALA A 355 -5.40 10.91 22.42
CA ALA A 355 -3.97 11.04 22.15
C ALA A 355 -3.65 12.06 21.04
N LEU A 356 -4.58 12.38 20.15
CA LEU A 356 -4.42 13.48 19.17
C LEU A 356 -4.31 14.87 19.84
N GLN A 357 -4.73 15.00 21.08
CA GLN A 357 -4.61 16.26 21.85
C GLN A 357 -3.40 16.25 22.82
N HIS A 358 -2.54 15.22 22.71
CA HIS A 358 -1.37 15.12 23.57
C HIS A 358 -0.34 16.23 23.28
N THR A 359 0.40 16.66 24.29
CA THR A 359 1.44 17.68 24.16
C THR A 359 2.64 17.22 23.35
N GLU A 360 2.97 15.91 23.42
CA GLU A 360 4.06 15.30 22.68
C GLU A 360 3.67 15.09 21.22
N GLU A 361 4.38 15.74 20.30
CA GLU A 361 4.16 15.60 18.84
C GLU A 361 4.21 14.15 18.37
N THR A 362 5.18 13.37 18.90
CA THR A 362 5.35 11.97 18.50
C THR A 362 4.14 11.10 18.86
N ALA A 363 3.49 11.35 19.99
CA ALA A 363 2.27 10.66 20.38
C ALA A 363 1.10 11.02 19.44
N ARG A 364 0.97 12.30 19.05
CA ARG A 364 -0.04 12.74 18.08
C ARG A 364 0.17 12.10 16.71
N ILE A 365 1.42 12.02 16.22
CA ILE A 365 1.76 11.39 14.95
C ILE A 365 1.35 9.92 14.94
N GLU A 366 1.73 9.15 15.97
CA GLU A 366 1.42 7.72 16.02
C GLU A 366 -0.08 7.46 16.23
N ALA A 367 -0.78 8.33 16.96
CA ALA A 367 -2.24 8.25 17.10
C ALA A 367 -2.95 8.54 15.76
N ALA A 368 -2.54 9.59 15.04
CA ALA A 368 -3.07 9.92 13.72
C ALA A 368 -2.83 8.78 12.72
N TYR A 369 -1.61 8.22 12.72
CA TYR A 369 -1.27 7.05 11.91
C TYR A 369 -2.18 5.85 12.24
N ALA A 370 -2.34 5.50 13.52
CA ALA A 370 -3.16 4.36 13.93
C ALA A 370 -4.62 4.54 13.50
N LEU A 371 -5.19 5.75 13.66
CA LEU A 371 -6.56 6.05 13.21
C LEU A 371 -6.70 5.93 11.68
N ALA A 372 -5.70 6.36 10.92
CA ALA A 372 -5.67 6.19 9.46
C ALA A 372 -5.65 4.70 9.05
N GLN A 373 -4.95 3.84 9.81
CA GLN A 373 -4.91 2.41 9.54
C GLN A 373 -6.21 1.69 9.96
N ILE A 374 -6.88 2.16 11.01
CA ILE A 374 -8.19 1.63 11.46
C ILE A 374 -9.25 1.84 10.37
N GLY A 375 -9.20 2.95 9.63
CA GLY A 375 -10.10 3.22 8.52
C GLY A 375 -11.55 3.48 8.95
N ASP A 376 -12.51 2.83 8.31
CA ASP A 376 -13.95 3.06 8.48
C ASP A 376 -14.44 2.91 9.94
N LEU A 377 -13.82 2.04 10.71
CA LEU A 377 -14.12 1.89 12.14
C LEU A 377 -13.76 3.13 12.99
N ALA A 378 -12.97 4.07 12.44
CA ALA A 378 -12.62 5.32 13.09
C ALA A 378 -13.64 6.46 12.83
N GLU A 379 -14.81 6.17 12.24
CA GLU A 379 -15.83 7.19 11.93
C GLU A 379 -16.15 8.08 13.14
N SER A 380 -16.23 7.54 14.34
CA SER A 380 -16.52 8.32 15.57
C SER A 380 -15.44 9.35 15.92
N ALA A 381 -14.24 9.23 15.35
CA ALA A 381 -13.14 10.18 15.57
C ALA A 381 -13.21 11.41 14.62
N ILE A 382 -14.08 11.43 13.62
CA ILE A 382 -14.16 12.52 12.62
C ILE A 382 -14.12 13.92 13.25
N PRO A 383 -14.86 14.23 14.31
CA PRO A 383 -14.83 15.58 14.90
C PRO A 383 -13.45 16.00 15.39
N VAL A 384 -12.73 15.11 16.10
CA VAL A 384 -11.38 15.42 16.59
C VAL A 384 -10.34 15.40 15.48
N LEU A 385 -10.51 14.54 14.46
CA LEU A 385 -9.66 14.55 13.27
C LEU A 385 -9.77 15.89 12.52
N VAL A 386 -10.98 16.45 12.40
CA VAL A 386 -11.21 17.78 11.77
C VAL A 386 -10.51 18.89 12.55
N GLU A 387 -10.57 18.89 13.89
CA GLU A 387 -9.83 19.85 14.71
C GLU A 387 -8.32 19.75 14.48
N GLY A 388 -7.81 18.51 14.38
CA GLY A 388 -6.39 18.22 14.19
C GLY A 388 -5.83 18.62 12.81
N THR A 389 -6.65 18.91 11.80
CA THR A 389 -6.15 19.34 10.47
C THR A 389 -5.35 20.64 10.51
N LYS A 390 -5.38 21.35 11.63
CA LYS A 390 -4.62 22.57 11.90
C LYS A 390 -3.43 22.35 12.83
N ASP A 391 -3.05 21.10 13.09
CA ASP A 391 -1.88 20.76 13.90
C ASP A 391 -0.62 21.41 13.32
N GLU A 392 0.27 21.86 14.20
CA GLU A 392 1.56 22.42 13.80
C GLU A 392 2.45 21.38 13.11
N SER A 393 2.34 20.09 13.48
CA SER A 393 3.05 18.99 12.85
C SER A 393 2.44 18.67 11.47
N VAL A 394 3.27 18.79 10.46
CA VAL A 394 2.88 18.41 9.09
C VAL A 394 2.59 16.92 8.98
N GLU A 395 3.28 16.09 9.74
CA GLU A 395 3.06 14.63 9.73
C GLU A 395 1.68 14.28 10.30
N VAL A 396 1.26 14.95 11.37
CA VAL A 396 -0.10 14.80 11.89
C VAL A 396 -1.11 15.16 10.80
N ARG A 397 -1.00 16.34 10.19
CA ARG A 397 -1.95 16.77 9.15
C ARG A 397 -2.04 15.79 7.98
N ARG A 398 -0.91 15.25 7.52
CA ARG A 398 -0.87 14.21 6.46
C ARG A 398 -1.63 12.95 6.85
N TYR A 399 -1.37 12.40 8.05
CA TYR A 399 -2.09 11.20 8.51
C TYR A 399 -3.57 11.44 8.78
N LEU A 400 -3.96 12.66 9.18
CA LEU A 400 -5.37 13.00 9.33
C LEU A 400 -6.10 13.05 7.98
N ALA A 401 -5.47 13.61 6.95
CA ALA A 401 -6.03 13.55 5.61
C ALA A 401 -6.17 12.10 5.10
N GLU A 402 -5.14 11.26 5.33
CA GLU A 402 -5.20 9.83 5.04
C GLU A 402 -6.32 9.13 5.82
N ALA A 403 -6.52 9.48 7.10
CA ALA A 403 -7.57 8.91 7.93
C ALA A 403 -8.96 9.20 7.33
N PHE A 404 -9.23 10.42 6.87
CA PHE A 404 -10.49 10.75 6.21
C PHE A 404 -10.70 9.92 4.94
N GLY A 405 -9.66 9.76 4.13
CA GLY A 405 -9.72 8.90 2.95
C GLY A 405 -10.00 7.44 3.29
N SER A 406 -9.36 6.93 4.35
CA SER A 406 -9.53 5.56 4.84
C SER A 406 -10.92 5.31 5.46
N ILE A 407 -11.50 6.32 6.11
CA ILE A 407 -12.90 6.30 6.59
C ILE A 407 -13.85 6.29 5.38
N GLY A 408 -13.47 6.96 4.28
CA GLY A 408 -14.24 6.97 3.05
C GLY A 408 -15.52 7.82 3.12
N PRO A 409 -16.64 7.37 2.52
CA PRO A 409 -17.85 8.18 2.38
C PRO A 409 -18.42 8.73 3.69
N ALA A 410 -18.19 8.08 4.83
CA ALA A 410 -18.62 8.58 6.13
C ALA A 410 -17.88 9.86 6.56
N ALA A 411 -16.73 10.16 5.96
CA ALA A 411 -15.94 11.37 6.25
C ALA A 411 -16.46 12.64 5.58
N VAL A 412 -17.69 12.66 5.03
CA VAL A 412 -18.31 13.87 4.46
C VAL A 412 -18.22 15.10 5.40
N PRO A 413 -18.38 14.99 6.72
CA PRO A 413 -18.22 16.13 7.62
C PRO A 413 -16.82 16.79 7.57
N ALA A 414 -15.80 16.07 7.09
CA ALA A 414 -14.43 16.57 6.95
C ALA A 414 -14.19 17.29 5.60
N VAL A 415 -15.10 17.26 4.64
CA VAL A 415 -14.92 17.87 3.32
C VAL A 415 -14.51 19.35 3.42
N PRO A 416 -15.11 20.21 4.27
CA PRO A 416 -14.65 21.59 4.40
C PRO A 416 -13.19 21.72 4.88
N ALA A 417 -12.73 20.85 5.79
CA ALA A 417 -11.35 20.83 6.26
C ALA A 417 -10.38 20.36 5.17
N LEU A 418 -10.76 19.33 4.40
CA LEU A 418 -9.98 18.84 3.27
C LEU A 418 -9.87 19.88 2.14
N ILE A 419 -10.93 20.69 1.91
CA ILE A 419 -10.90 21.83 1.00
C ILE A 419 -9.87 22.86 1.46
N ASP A 420 -9.87 23.21 2.76
CA ASP A 420 -8.92 24.17 3.33
C ASP A 420 -7.47 23.63 3.23
N MET A 421 -7.25 22.35 3.54
CA MET A 421 -5.93 21.71 3.39
C MET A 421 -5.45 21.73 1.94
N LEU A 422 -6.31 21.37 0.98
CA LEU A 422 -5.93 21.33 -0.45
C LEU A 422 -5.58 22.72 -0.99
N ASP A 423 -6.28 23.76 -0.56
CA ASP A 423 -6.10 25.13 -1.04
C ASP A 423 -4.94 25.86 -0.35
N ASN A 424 -4.72 25.60 0.94
CA ASN A 424 -3.91 26.46 1.80
C ASN A 424 -2.73 25.76 2.50
N ASP A 425 -2.61 24.43 2.51
CA ASP A 425 -1.47 23.79 3.18
C ASP A 425 -0.18 23.98 2.38
N ASP A 426 0.86 24.50 3.03
CA ASP A 426 2.18 24.70 2.41
C ASP A 426 2.85 23.38 2.02
N ASP A 427 2.48 22.27 2.68
CA ASP A 427 3.06 20.97 2.42
C ASP A 427 2.32 20.27 1.26
N LYS A 428 3.05 20.03 0.18
CA LYS A 428 2.51 19.36 -1.00
C LYS A 428 1.97 17.95 -0.76
N GLN A 429 2.45 17.27 0.31
CA GLN A 429 1.96 15.92 0.63
C GLN A 429 0.68 15.98 1.43
N ALA A 430 0.50 17.00 2.28
CA ALA A 430 -0.79 17.27 2.91
C ALA A 430 -1.84 17.58 1.85
N ARG A 431 -1.50 18.41 0.83
CA ARG A 431 -2.40 18.66 -0.32
C ARG A 431 -2.67 17.40 -1.14
N PHE A 432 -1.65 16.57 -1.36
CA PHE A 432 -1.78 15.27 -2.03
C PHE A 432 -2.77 14.34 -1.32
N GLU A 433 -2.61 14.17 0.01
CA GLU A 433 -3.48 13.31 0.82
C GLU A 433 -4.91 13.90 0.90
N ALA A 434 -5.04 15.23 0.98
CA ALA A 434 -6.36 15.88 0.95
C ALA A 434 -7.11 15.62 -0.38
N ALA A 435 -6.43 15.76 -1.51
CA ALA A 435 -7.03 15.46 -2.81
C ALA A 435 -7.38 13.97 -2.96
N LEU A 436 -6.53 13.07 -2.44
CA LEU A 436 -6.79 11.64 -2.43
C LEU A 436 -7.97 11.28 -1.52
N ALA A 437 -8.05 11.88 -0.33
CA ALA A 437 -9.17 11.68 0.58
C ALA A 437 -10.50 12.12 -0.04
N LEU A 438 -10.53 13.29 -0.72
CA LEU A 438 -11.70 13.74 -1.46
C LEU A 438 -12.10 12.75 -2.57
N ALA A 439 -11.11 12.13 -3.24
CA ALA A 439 -11.38 11.10 -4.22
C ALA A 439 -11.96 9.82 -3.57
N GLN A 440 -11.49 9.43 -2.39
CA GLN A 440 -11.97 8.25 -1.65
C GLN A 440 -13.35 8.48 -1.01
N ILE A 441 -13.66 9.69 -0.56
CA ILE A 441 -15.02 10.08 -0.14
C ILE A 441 -15.98 10.02 -1.35
N GLY A 442 -15.52 10.38 -2.54
CA GLY A 442 -16.26 10.23 -3.79
C GLY A 442 -17.41 11.20 -3.95
N PRO A 443 -18.60 10.77 -4.46
CA PRO A 443 -19.71 11.66 -4.85
C PRO A 443 -20.18 12.62 -3.75
N ALA A 444 -20.04 12.24 -2.50
CA ALA A 444 -20.42 13.07 -1.37
C ALA A 444 -19.50 14.27 -1.11
N ALA A 445 -18.34 14.34 -1.79
CA ALA A 445 -17.40 15.45 -1.74
C ALA A 445 -17.67 16.52 -2.82
N SER A 446 -18.87 16.62 -3.36
CA SER A 446 -19.23 17.55 -4.46
C SER A 446 -18.90 19.02 -4.18
N ASP A 447 -18.95 19.46 -2.93
CA ASP A 447 -18.60 20.83 -2.54
C ASP A 447 -17.11 21.16 -2.79
N ALA A 448 -16.26 20.13 -2.95
CA ALA A 448 -14.84 20.30 -3.24
C ALA A 448 -14.54 20.55 -4.73
N VAL A 449 -15.51 20.46 -5.64
CA VAL A 449 -15.29 20.63 -7.09
C VAL A 449 -14.53 21.90 -7.43
N PRO A 450 -14.87 23.09 -6.88
CA PRO A 450 -14.14 24.32 -7.23
C PRO A 450 -12.65 24.28 -6.83
N VAL A 451 -12.31 23.80 -5.64
CA VAL A 451 -10.92 23.72 -5.20
C VAL A 451 -10.15 22.63 -5.96
N LEU A 452 -10.78 21.49 -6.27
CA LEU A 452 -10.20 20.44 -7.09
C LEU A 452 -9.91 20.92 -8.52
N ALA A 453 -10.79 21.74 -9.09
CA ALA A 453 -10.57 22.37 -10.41
C ALA A 453 -9.34 23.30 -10.39
N ASN A 454 -9.14 24.07 -9.32
CA ASN A 454 -7.93 24.88 -9.12
C ASN A 454 -6.69 23.99 -8.94
N ALA A 455 -6.80 22.91 -8.18
CA ALA A 455 -5.71 21.97 -7.90
C ALA A 455 -5.24 21.16 -9.13
N LEU A 456 -6.00 21.18 -10.24
CA LEU A 456 -5.51 20.68 -11.54
C LEU A 456 -4.28 21.46 -12.04
N TRP A 457 -4.01 22.64 -11.48
CA TRP A 457 -2.87 23.51 -11.81
C TRP A 457 -1.83 23.57 -10.68
N ASP A 458 -1.96 22.73 -9.63
CA ASP A 458 -0.98 22.66 -8.55
C ASP A 458 0.43 22.44 -9.11
N GLU A 459 1.45 22.98 -8.45
CA GLU A 459 2.85 22.76 -8.81
C GLU A 459 3.26 21.29 -8.74
N ASP A 460 2.69 20.54 -7.76
CA ASP A 460 2.95 19.11 -7.62
C ASP A 460 2.07 18.27 -8.56
N ARG A 461 2.70 17.49 -9.40
CA ARG A 461 2.04 16.63 -10.41
C ARG A 461 1.11 15.58 -9.82
N TYR A 462 1.33 15.16 -8.58
CA TYR A 462 0.54 14.12 -7.94
C TYR A 462 -0.68 14.69 -7.22
N VAL A 463 -0.59 15.94 -6.75
CA VAL A 463 -1.79 16.71 -6.34
C VAL A 463 -2.73 16.87 -7.54
N ARG A 464 -2.18 17.22 -8.72
CA ARG A 464 -2.99 17.29 -9.96
C ARG A 464 -3.65 15.94 -10.29
N ASP A 465 -2.90 14.83 -10.20
CA ASP A 465 -3.40 13.49 -10.51
C ASP A 465 -4.55 13.07 -9.58
N ASN A 466 -4.37 13.25 -8.26
CA ASN A 466 -5.42 12.93 -7.29
C ASN A 466 -6.65 13.83 -7.47
N SER A 467 -6.47 15.09 -7.87
CA SER A 467 -7.58 16.00 -8.19
C SER A 467 -8.36 15.52 -9.41
N ILE A 468 -7.68 14.95 -10.44
CA ILE A 468 -8.35 14.33 -11.58
C ILE A 468 -9.16 13.10 -11.10
N HIS A 469 -8.59 12.25 -10.25
CA HIS A 469 -9.29 11.11 -9.69
C HIS A 469 -10.48 11.52 -8.84
N ALA A 470 -10.36 12.58 -8.03
CA ALA A 470 -11.44 13.12 -7.21
C ALA A 470 -12.59 13.64 -8.08
N LEU A 471 -12.32 14.52 -9.04
CA LEU A 471 -13.33 15.05 -9.95
C LEU A 471 -14.04 13.94 -10.73
N LYS A 472 -13.28 12.93 -11.21
CA LYS A 472 -13.85 11.77 -11.91
C LYS A 472 -14.79 10.95 -11.03
N ARG A 473 -14.48 10.80 -9.73
CA ARG A 473 -15.30 9.99 -8.79
C ARG A 473 -16.49 10.78 -8.23
N ILE A 474 -16.37 12.10 -8.10
CA ILE A 474 -17.48 12.97 -7.74
C ILE A 474 -18.55 12.93 -8.83
N ASP A 475 -18.18 12.86 -10.11
CA ASP A 475 -19.04 12.56 -11.26
C ASP A 475 -20.27 13.50 -11.38
N THR A 476 -20.09 14.81 -11.06
CA THR A 476 -21.10 15.85 -11.31
C THR A 476 -20.82 16.55 -12.64
N SER A 477 -21.83 17.23 -13.21
CA SER A 477 -21.66 18.02 -14.45
C SER A 477 -20.59 19.10 -14.30
N GLU A 478 -20.46 19.69 -13.11
CA GLU A 478 -19.45 20.70 -12.80
C GLU A 478 -18.05 20.07 -12.75
N ALA A 479 -17.92 18.86 -12.17
CA ALA A 479 -16.66 18.12 -12.13
C ALA A 479 -16.22 17.69 -13.54
N GLU A 480 -17.15 17.20 -14.36
CA GLU A 480 -16.88 16.85 -15.76
C GLU A 480 -16.46 18.10 -16.55
N SER A 481 -17.16 19.25 -16.39
CA SER A 481 -16.80 20.50 -17.03
C SER A 481 -15.38 20.93 -16.68
N ALA A 482 -15.00 20.88 -15.40
CA ALA A 482 -13.66 21.22 -14.95
C ALA A 482 -12.57 20.34 -15.61
N LEU A 483 -12.84 19.02 -15.75
CA LEU A 483 -11.93 18.09 -16.42
C LEU A 483 -11.82 18.39 -17.92
N PHE A 484 -12.93 18.71 -18.61
CA PHE A 484 -12.91 19.08 -20.02
C PHE A 484 -12.20 20.40 -20.25
N ASP A 485 -12.44 21.41 -19.43
CA ASP A 485 -11.75 22.71 -19.50
C ASP A 485 -10.24 22.55 -19.31
N TYR A 486 -9.82 21.75 -18.32
CA TYR A 486 -8.41 21.41 -18.13
C TYR A 486 -7.83 20.70 -19.35
N LEU A 487 -8.54 19.71 -19.91
CA LEU A 487 -8.12 18.97 -21.09
C LEU A 487 -7.96 19.90 -22.31
N LEU A 488 -8.85 20.87 -22.50
CA LEU A 488 -8.76 21.86 -23.56
C LEU A 488 -7.54 22.78 -23.45
N MET A 489 -7.10 23.06 -22.21
CA MET A 489 -5.92 23.86 -21.93
C MET A 489 -4.64 23.03 -21.85
N ALA A 490 -4.75 21.69 -21.73
CA ALA A 490 -3.62 20.82 -21.63
C ALA A 490 -2.83 20.78 -22.94
N ARG A 491 -1.57 20.41 -22.84
CA ARG A 491 -0.68 20.28 -24.00
C ARG A 491 -1.08 19.09 -24.87
N TRP A 492 -1.54 19.36 -26.08
CA TRP A 492 -2.03 18.35 -27.03
C TRP A 492 -0.92 17.61 -27.77
N CYS A 493 0.18 18.30 -28.08
CA CYS A 493 1.28 17.70 -28.82
C CYS A 493 2.28 17.04 -27.88
N PRO A 494 2.42 15.71 -27.91
CA PRO A 494 3.36 15.01 -27.04
C PRO A 494 4.83 15.30 -27.39
N ILE A 495 5.13 15.80 -28.58
CA ILE A 495 6.48 15.96 -29.11
C ILE A 495 6.90 17.44 -29.17
N THR A 496 6.07 18.39 -28.70
CA THR A 496 6.46 19.81 -28.69
C THR A 496 7.66 20.05 -27.79
N SER A 497 8.78 20.46 -28.39
CA SER A 497 9.98 20.98 -27.74
C SER A 497 10.11 22.49 -28.01
N ARG A 498 11.15 23.12 -27.47
CA ARG A 498 11.49 24.50 -27.80
C ARG A 498 11.72 24.73 -29.31
N GLU A 499 12.11 23.70 -30.02
CA GLU A 499 12.44 23.68 -31.43
C GLU A 499 11.21 23.38 -32.31
N SER A 500 10.11 22.97 -31.71
CA SER A 500 8.87 22.69 -32.40
C SER A 500 8.15 24.00 -32.72
N THR A 501 7.98 24.32 -33.98
CA THR A 501 7.32 25.53 -34.47
C THR A 501 5.82 25.33 -34.71
N HIS A 502 5.29 24.12 -34.53
CA HIS A 502 3.87 23.78 -34.76
C HIS A 502 3.32 22.88 -33.68
#